data_802c80424f4d3019af76e7bcd33333c4
#
_entry.id   802c80424f4d3019af76e7bcd33333c4
#
_cell.length_a   1.000
_cell.length_b   1.000
_cell.length_c   1.000
_cell.angle_alpha   90.00
_cell.angle_beta   90.00
_cell.angle_gamma   90.00
#
_symmetry.space_group_name_H-M   'P 1'
#
loop_
_entity.id
_entity.type
_entity.pdbx_description
1 polymer ?
#
loop_
_entity_poly.entity_id
_entity_poly.type
_entity_poly.pdbx_seq_one_letter_code
_entity_poly.pdbx_strand_id
1 'polypeptide(L)'
;MSRSCLLAFSALAVAAACATPTPQAPAAVKVLVLYDMEGITSAMQPTDVNFGSPTYEATRESLVEDVNAAIRGLLKAGATEIVVTDGHGSGSPDPDYVLERMPEGARHEIRDAPYDPYIDLIDGSYTAMVAIAMHSKAAGGGFLAHTYNGHTRWMMGGHDMNESMLVAASAARFGVPLILVTGDNVLEREVEAFSPGTEYVVVKTAESVERAVSRPRAEVSADIEAAAERALRNVASIPPWTGNLPAPFDNDYGYILPEQAAIAVGFPSATVVDNKTIRVPASSFLEAYLAFRALAGFTGLANQRILVQAVREQPGGPELLQTARGRLPSRAERSFEPTGTTLPRGYGNHGYR
;
A
#
# COMPACT_ATOMS: atom_id res chain seq x y z
N MET A 1 77.79 -31.18 -49.30
CA MET A 1 77.89 -30.27 -48.15
C MET A 1 76.49 -30.04 -47.63
N SER A 2 76.07 -30.82 -46.62
CA SER A 2 74.69 -30.77 -46.04
C SER A 2 74.76 -30.06 -44.69
N ARG A 3 73.99 -29.02 -44.56
CA ARG A 3 73.80 -28.31 -43.21
C ARG A 3 72.45 -28.69 -42.65
N SER A 4 72.48 -29.48 -41.57
CA SER A 4 71.31 -29.81 -40.77
C SER A 4 71.03 -28.68 -39.83
N CYS A 5 69.82 -28.11 -39.90
CA CYS A 5 69.30 -27.18 -38.91
C CYS A 5 68.49 -27.94 -37.82
N LEU A 6 68.95 -27.91 -36.57
CA LEU A 6 68.17 -28.36 -35.40
C LEU A 6 67.24 -27.25 -34.94
N LEU A 7 65.95 -27.55 -34.95
CA LEU A 7 64.91 -26.74 -34.32
C LEU A 7 64.74 -27.23 -32.93
N ALA A 8 65.04 -26.35 -31.94
CA ALA A 8 64.73 -26.57 -30.55
C ALA A 8 63.28 -26.13 -30.22
N PHE A 9 62.41 -27.03 -29.80
CA PHE A 9 61.07 -26.74 -29.31
C PHE A 9 61.15 -26.44 -27.81
N SER A 10 60.88 -25.17 -27.43
CA SER A 10 60.68 -24.79 -26.04
C SER A 10 59.22 -25.02 -25.65
N ALA A 11 58.96 -25.96 -24.76
CA ALA A 11 57.64 -26.19 -24.17
C ALA A 11 57.38 -25.15 -23.09
N LEU A 12 56.44 -24.26 -23.35
CA LEU A 12 55.93 -23.31 -22.35
C LEU A 12 54.88 -24.00 -21.49
N ALA A 13 55.20 -24.35 -20.25
CA ALA A 13 54.23 -24.87 -19.28
C ALA A 13 53.35 -23.71 -18.76
N VAL A 14 52.09 -23.66 -19.17
CA VAL A 14 51.09 -22.76 -18.61
C VAL A 14 50.58 -23.37 -17.32
N ALA A 15 50.98 -22.79 -16.18
CA ALA A 15 50.42 -23.14 -14.88
C ALA A 15 49.02 -22.51 -14.78
N ALA A 16 47.97 -23.31 -14.92
CA ALA A 16 46.57 -22.88 -14.63
C ALA A 16 46.46 -22.73 -13.09
N ALA A 17 46.47 -21.48 -12.60
CA ALA A 17 46.13 -21.17 -11.23
C ALA A 17 44.63 -21.44 -11.06
N CYS A 18 44.26 -22.49 -10.31
CA CYS A 18 42.88 -22.67 -9.81
C CYS A 18 42.59 -21.54 -8.85
N ALA A 19 41.91 -20.51 -9.34
CA ALA A 19 41.29 -19.50 -8.50
C ALA A 19 40.19 -20.20 -7.69
N THR A 20 40.34 -20.31 -6.39
CA THR A 20 39.26 -20.70 -5.47
C THR A 20 38.15 -19.66 -5.61
N PRO A 21 36.89 -20.08 -5.87
CA PRO A 21 35.78 -19.12 -5.92
C PRO A 21 35.67 -18.42 -4.57
N THR A 22 35.75 -17.10 -4.58
CA THR A 22 35.47 -16.29 -3.40
C THR A 22 34.05 -16.62 -2.96
N PRO A 23 33.80 -16.90 -1.66
CA PRO A 23 32.45 -17.14 -1.19
C PRO A 23 31.59 -15.93 -1.55
N GLN A 24 30.60 -16.13 -2.40
CA GLN A 24 29.62 -15.10 -2.73
C GLN A 24 28.84 -14.83 -1.44
N ALA A 25 28.79 -13.57 -1.02
CA ALA A 25 27.94 -13.18 0.12
C ALA A 25 26.51 -13.70 -0.15
N PRO A 26 25.83 -14.22 0.87
CA PRO A 26 24.44 -14.65 0.71
C PRO A 26 23.63 -13.51 0.12
N ALA A 27 22.75 -13.81 -0.83
CA ALA A 27 21.88 -12.81 -1.45
C ALA A 27 21.08 -12.09 -0.35
N ALA A 28 21.01 -10.77 -0.43
CA ALA A 28 20.22 -9.98 0.52
C ALA A 28 18.75 -10.41 0.45
N VAL A 29 18.13 -10.69 1.59
CA VAL A 29 16.71 -10.99 1.72
C VAL A 29 16.02 -9.71 2.20
N LYS A 30 15.47 -8.95 1.25
CA LYS A 30 14.84 -7.66 1.50
C LYS A 30 13.32 -7.78 1.46
N VAL A 31 12.64 -7.29 2.48
CA VAL A 31 11.18 -7.37 2.61
C VAL A 31 10.58 -5.98 2.77
N LEU A 32 9.52 -5.68 2.00
CA LEU A 32 8.70 -4.48 2.20
C LEU A 32 7.50 -4.87 3.06
N VAL A 33 7.28 -4.13 4.14
CA VAL A 33 6.12 -4.24 5.02
C VAL A 33 5.30 -2.96 4.90
N LEU A 34 4.13 -3.05 4.28
CA LEU A 34 3.13 -2.00 4.31
C LEU A 34 2.16 -2.30 5.45
N TYR A 35 1.82 -1.29 6.24
CA TYR A 35 0.76 -1.40 7.23
C TYR A 35 -0.37 -0.42 6.94
N ASP A 36 -1.55 -0.81 7.42
CA ASP A 36 -2.77 -0.03 7.50
C ASP A 36 -3.20 0.06 8.98
N MET A 37 -4.36 0.63 9.29
CA MET A 37 -4.84 0.72 10.67
C MET A 37 -6.19 0.03 10.92
N GLU A 38 -7.01 -0.15 9.94
CA GLU A 38 -8.34 -0.77 10.08
C GLU A 38 -8.25 -2.21 10.59
N GLY A 39 -7.27 -2.96 10.10
CA GLY A 39 -7.02 -4.35 10.49
C GLY A 39 -6.18 -4.54 11.74
N ILE A 40 -5.85 -3.50 12.51
CA ILE A 40 -5.09 -3.62 13.77
C ILE A 40 -5.88 -4.44 14.79
N THR A 41 -5.18 -5.23 15.59
CA THR A 41 -5.78 -6.07 16.64
C THR A 41 -6.74 -5.28 17.54
N SER A 42 -6.42 -4.06 17.95
CA SER A 42 -7.23 -3.29 18.91
C SER A 42 -8.27 -2.35 18.30
N ALA A 43 -8.27 -2.12 16.99
CA ALA A 43 -9.29 -1.26 16.36
C ALA A 43 -10.63 -2.00 16.29
N MET A 44 -11.65 -1.51 17.00
CA MET A 44 -12.98 -2.13 17.16
C MET A 44 -14.13 -1.20 16.77
N GLN A 45 -13.86 0.09 16.60
CA GLN A 45 -14.81 1.12 16.18
C GLN A 45 -14.13 2.13 15.26
N PRO A 46 -14.85 2.84 14.37
CA PRO A 46 -14.26 3.69 13.33
C PRO A 46 -13.35 4.80 13.85
N THR A 47 -13.61 5.32 15.06
CA THR A 47 -12.80 6.39 15.65
C THR A 47 -11.41 5.93 16.07
N ASP A 48 -11.18 4.63 16.24
CA ASP A 48 -9.90 4.10 16.75
C ASP A 48 -8.73 4.36 15.79
N VAL A 49 -9.00 4.50 14.50
CA VAL A 49 -7.99 4.69 13.45
C VAL A 49 -7.84 6.15 13.01
N ASN A 50 -8.54 7.09 13.63
CA ASN A 50 -8.49 8.49 13.23
C ASN A 50 -7.63 9.32 14.18
N PHE A 51 -6.67 10.07 13.61
CA PHE A 51 -5.82 11.00 14.36
C PHE A 51 -6.67 12.00 15.17
N GLY A 52 -6.26 12.21 16.42
CA GLY A 52 -6.95 13.12 17.33
C GLY A 52 -8.17 12.51 18.05
N SER A 53 -8.53 11.26 17.77
CA SER A 53 -9.52 10.55 18.60
C SER A 53 -8.94 10.14 19.95
N PRO A 54 -9.77 9.99 21.00
CA PRO A 54 -9.28 9.62 22.34
C PRO A 54 -8.58 8.25 22.40
N THR A 55 -8.88 7.35 21.47
CA THR A 55 -8.36 5.97 21.42
C THR A 55 -7.19 5.80 20.46
N TYR A 56 -6.90 6.80 19.62
CA TYR A 56 -5.91 6.72 18.57
C TYR A 56 -4.51 6.34 19.07
N GLU A 57 -4.01 6.97 20.14
CA GLU A 57 -2.67 6.66 20.67
C GLU A 57 -2.57 5.21 21.19
N ALA A 58 -3.63 4.69 21.83
CA ALA A 58 -3.67 3.30 22.27
C ALA A 58 -3.70 2.33 21.06
N THR A 59 -4.33 2.74 19.96
CA THR A 59 -4.38 1.97 18.73
C THR A 59 -3.02 1.97 18.02
N ARG A 60 -2.28 3.09 18.02
CA ARG A 60 -0.90 3.15 17.52
C ARG A 60 0.05 2.20 18.26
N GLU A 61 -0.08 2.08 19.59
CA GLU A 61 0.70 1.09 20.36
C GLU A 61 0.38 -0.35 19.93
N SER A 62 -0.86 -0.64 19.57
CA SER A 62 -1.23 -1.94 19.01
C SER A 62 -0.66 -2.16 17.62
N LEU A 63 -0.63 -1.13 16.77
CA LEU A 63 0.03 -1.17 15.47
C LEU A 63 1.51 -1.54 15.60
N VAL A 64 2.21 -0.88 16.54
CA VAL A 64 3.63 -1.18 16.83
C VAL A 64 3.81 -2.66 17.17
N GLU A 65 2.93 -3.25 17.99
CA GLU A 65 3.03 -4.66 18.36
C GLU A 65 2.78 -5.59 17.18
N ASP A 66 1.76 -5.34 16.36
CA ASP A 66 1.41 -6.16 15.20
C ASP A 66 2.53 -6.11 14.14
N VAL A 67 3.05 -4.90 13.81
CA VAL A 67 4.16 -4.71 12.87
C VAL A 67 5.45 -5.34 13.40
N ASN A 68 5.78 -5.14 14.70
CA ASN A 68 6.98 -5.71 15.29
C ASN A 68 6.93 -7.24 15.39
N ALA A 69 5.75 -7.83 15.56
CA ALA A 69 5.60 -9.28 15.48
C ALA A 69 5.96 -9.81 14.08
N ALA A 70 5.48 -9.15 13.02
CA ALA A 70 5.87 -9.51 11.65
C ALA A 70 7.38 -9.35 11.44
N ILE A 71 7.98 -8.23 11.88
CA ILE A 71 9.43 -8.00 11.77
C ILE A 71 10.22 -9.09 12.46
N ARG A 72 9.85 -9.49 13.69
CA ARG A 72 10.54 -10.59 14.41
C ARG A 72 10.49 -11.92 13.65
N GLY A 73 9.33 -12.27 13.09
CA GLY A 73 9.17 -13.47 12.29
C GLY A 73 10.02 -13.44 11.01
N LEU A 74 10.06 -12.31 10.31
CA LEU A 74 10.88 -12.12 9.11
C LEU A 74 12.37 -12.20 9.41
N LEU A 75 12.84 -11.59 10.52
CA LEU A 75 14.25 -11.69 10.95
C LEU A 75 14.63 -13.13 11.31
N LYS A 76 13.76 -13.87 12.02
CA LYS A 76 13.96 -15.31 12.30
C LYS A 76 14.05 -16.15 11.03
N ALA A 77 13.35 -15.78 9.99
CA ALA A 77 13.42 -16.44 8.68
C ALA A 77 14.63 -16.05 7.84
N GLY A 78 15.42 -15.07 8.27
CA GLY A 78 16.66 -14.66 7.60
C GLY A 78 16.54 -13.40 6.76
N ALA A 79 15.50 -12.58 6.95
CA ALA A 79 15.46 -11.24 6.35
C ALA A 79 16.68 -10.43 6.79
N THR A 80 17.34 -9.78 5.82
CA THR A 80 18.55 -8.97 6.06
C THR A 80 18.27 -7.46 6.00
N GLU A 81 17.18 -7.07 5.38
CA GLU A 81 16.69 -5.70 5.32
C GLU A 81 15.15 -5.71 5.34
N ILE A 82 14.55 -4.96 6.24
CA ILE A 82 13.11 -4.78 6.32
C ILE A 82 12.81 -3.30 6.22
N VAL A 83 12.01 -2.93 5.21
CA VAL A 83 11.53 -1.56 5.01
C VAL A 83 10.05 -1.54 5.38
N VAL A 84 9.66 -0.63 6.27
CA VAL A 84 8.28 -0.45 6.71
C VAL A 84 7.73 0.83 6.12
N THR A 85 6.49 0.84 5.69
CA THR A 85 5.82 2.02 5.14
C THR A 85 4.37 2.11 5.60
N ASP A 86 3.90 3.34 5.74
CA ASP A 86 2.54 3.68 6.10
C ASP A 86 1.64 3.72 4.85
N GLY A 87 0.56 2.95 4.85
CA GLY A 87 -0.48 2.96 3.82
C GLY A 87 -1.76 3.66 4.26
N HIS A 88 -1.89 3.98 5.56
CA HIS A 88 -3.12 4.52 6.13
C HIS A 88 -3.24 6.03 6.02
N GLY A 89 -4.45 6.52 6.02
CA GLY A 89 -4.80 7.95 5.94
C GLY A 89 -5.44 8.50 7.22
N SER A 90 -4.83 8.33 8.41
CA SER A 90 -5.40 8.78 9.69
C SER A 90 -5.63 10.30 9.80
N GLY A 91 -4.93 11.09 8.97
CA GLY A 91 -4.87 12.54 9.08
C GLY A 91 -3.74 13.05 9.99
N SER A 92 -2.92 12.17 10.56
CA SER A 92 -1.70 12.54 11.28
C SER A 92 -0.67 13.19 10.35
N PRO A 93 0.10 14.20 10.81
CA PRO A 93 1.21 14.74 10.05
C PRO A 93 2.44 13.83 10.02
N ASP A 94 2.51 12.84 10.91
CA ASP A 94 3.58 11.87 11.05
C ASP A 94 3.06 10.46 10.78
N PRO A 95 3.92 9.48 10.45
CA PRO A 95 3.50 8.09 10.32
C PRO A 95 2.75 7.59 11.54
N ASP A 96 1.76 6.71 11.32
CA ASP A 96 0.96 6.17 12.41
C ASP A 96 1.77 5.21 13.31
N TYR A 97 2.85 4.63 12.79
CA TYR A 97 3.80 3.84 13.58
C TYR A 97 4.68 4.73 14.49
N VAL A 98 4.92 4.31 15.73
CA VAL A 98 5.81 5.00 16.68
C VAL A 98 7.27 4.67 16.34
N LEU A 99 7.96 5.59 15.65
CA LEU A 99 9.27 5.36 15.02
C LEU A 99 10.36 4.90 15.99
N GLU A 100 10.32 5.38 17.23
CA GLU A 100 11.26 5.05 18.30
C GLU A 100 11.17 3.57 18.76
N ARG A 101 10.09 2.89 18.34
CA ARG A 101 9.83 1.49 18.67
C ARG A 101 10.29 0.52 17.56
N MET A 102 10.92 1.03 16.50
CA MET A 102 11.39 0.22 15.37
C MET A 102 12.52 -0.73 15.81
N PRO A 103 12.38 -2.06 15.60
CA PRO A 103 13.44 -3.01 15.92
C PRO A 103 14.69 -2.83 15.07
N GLU A 104 15.83 -3.25 15.60
CA GLU A 104 17.06 -3.38 14.81
C GLU A 104 16.83 -4.33 13.63
N GLY A 105 17.38 -4.01 12.47
CA GLY A 105 17.20 -4.77 11.22
C GLY A 105 15.99 -4.33 10.39
N ALA A 106 15.21 -3.38 10.90
CA ALA A 106 14.13 -2.75 10.16
C ALA A 106 14.26 -1.22 10.17
N ARG A 107 13.69 -0.56 9.17
CA ARG A 107 13.57 0.90 9.10
C ARG A 107 12.22 1.32 8.54
N HIS A 108 11.70 2.43 9.01
CA HIS A 108 10.55 3.06 8.39
C HIS A 108 11.00 3.93 7.22
N GLU A 109 10.29 3.86 6.09
CA GLU A 109 10.54 4.75 4.97
C GLU A 109 9.95 6.13 5.28
N ILE A 110 10.79 7.16 5.23
CA ILE A 110 10.42 8.55 5.43
C ILE A 110 11.13 9.36 4.36
N ARG A 111 10.37 10.14 3.59
CA ARG A 111 10.90 10.98 2.52
C ARG A 111 10.48 12.44 2.71
N ASP A 112 11.35 13.35 2.30
CA ASP A 112 11.02 14.79 2.28
C ASP A 112 10.10 15.17 1.12
N ALA A 113 10.03 14.33 0.09
CA ALA A 113 9.15 14.50 -1.06
C ALA A 113 7.94 13.55 -0.98
N PRO A 114 6.78 13.98 -1.49
CA PRO A 114 5.63 13.10 -1.63
C PRO A 114 5.96 11.82 -2.38
N TYR A 115 5.48 10.68 -1.89
CA TYR A 115 5.55 9.39 -2.57
C TYR A 115 4.27 8.60 -2.33
N ASP A 116 4.02 7.63 -3.18
CA ASP A 116 2.89 6.73 -3.07
C ASP A 116 3.35 5.40 -2.48
N PRO A 117 2.93 5.03 -1.25
CA PRO A 117 3.40 3.83 -0.58
C PRO A 117 3.05 2.54 -1.34
N TYR A 118 2.01 2.59 -2.17
CA TYR A 118 1.56 1.42 -2.94
C TYR A 118 2.40 1.16 -4.20
N ILE A 119 3.06 2.18 -4.78
CA ILE A 119 3.74 2.00 -6.08
C ILE A 119 5.18 2.49 -6.13
N ASP A 120 5.60 3.42 -5.25
CA ASP A 120 6.88 4.12 -5.39
C ASP A 120 8.03 3.45 -4.62
N LEU A 121 7.73 2.52 -3.71
CA LEU A 121 8.73 1.88 -2.85
C LEU A 121 9.15 0.51 -3.35
N ILE A 122 8.26 -0.22 -3.99
CA ILE A 122 8.51 -1.59 -4.45
C ILE A 122 9.29 -1.60 -5.75
N ASP A 123 10.34 -2.41 -5.80
CA ASP A 123 11.14 -2.68 -6.98
C ASP A 123 11.67 -4.14 -6.99
N GLY A 124 12.44 -4.49 -8.01
CA GLY A 124 12.99 -5.84 -8.17
C GLY A 124 14.09 -6.24 -7.17
N SER A 125 14.48 -5.37 -6.24
CA SER A 125 15.41 -5.71 -5.16
C SER A 125 14.75 -6.41 -3.98
N TYR A 126 13.42 -6.35 -3.87
CA TYR A 126 12.67 -6.99 -2.82
C TYR A 126 12.46 -8.49 -3.09
N THR A 127 12.59 -9.28 -2.04
CA THR A 127 12.31 -10.72 -2.05
C THR A 127 10.82 -11.01 -1.83
N ALA A 128 10.16 -10.19 -1.02
CA ALA A 128 8.77 -10.37 -0.62
C ALA A 128 8.11 -9.05 -0.20
N MET A 129 6.77 -9.07 -0.23
CA MET A 129 5.89 -8.04 0.30
C MET A 129 5.02 -8.61 1.42
N VAL A 130 4.81 -7.83 2.47
CA VAL A 130 3.93 -8.14 3.61
C VAL A 130 2.95 -6.98 3.79
N ALA A 131 1.68 -7.25 4.07
CA ALA A 131 0.64 -6.26 4.32
C ALA A 131 -0.01 -6.51 5.69
N ILE A 132 0.20 -5.60 6.63
CA ILE A 132 -0.25 -5.71 8.02
C ILE A 132 -1.47 -4.81 8.25
N ALA A 133 -2.42 -5.29 9.03
CA ALA A 133 -3.59 -4.53 9.48
C ALA A 133 -4.52 -4.06 8.34
N MET A 134 -4.64 -4.86 7.30
CA MET A 134 -5.47 -4.59 6.12
C MET A 134 -6.96 -4.83 6.41
N HIS A 135 -7.80 -4.34 5.50
CA HIS A 135 -9.26 -4.47 5.57
C HIS A 135 -9.85 -5.00 4.25
N SER A 136 -11.13 -5.42 4.29
CA SER A 136 -11.84 -5.91 3.12
C SER A 136 -12.20 -4.79 2.14
N LYS A 137 -12.46 -5.15 0.89
CA LYS A 137 -12.85 -4.24 -0.20
C LYS A 137 -14.10 -3.43 0.10
N ALA A 138 -14.31 -2.37 -0.66
CA ALA A 138 -15.57 -1.62 -0.65
C ALA A 138 -16.78 -2.56 -0.82
N ALA A 139 -17.78 -2.42 0.05
CA ALA A 139 -18.95 -3.29 0.14
C ALA A 139 -18.65 -4.79 0.46
N GLY A 140 -17.44 -5.12 0.94
CA GLY A 140 -17.06 -6.47 1.34
C GLY A 140 -17.69 -6.95 2.64
N GLY A 141 -18.14 -6.01 3.49
CA GLY A 141 -18.83 -6.31 4.74
C GLY A 141 -17.92 -6.59 5.94
N GLY A 142 -16.60 -6.47 5.80
CA GLY A 142 -15.65 -6.48 6.89
C GLY A 142 -15.63 -5.16 7.67
N PHE A 143 -14.88 -5.14 8.76
CA PHE A 143 -14.72 -3.94 9.56
C PHE A 143 -14.02 -2.84 8.77
N LEU A 144 -14.61 -1.64 8.75
CA LEU A 144 -14.17 -0.46 7.99
C LEU A 144 -13.92 -0.74 6.49
N ALA A 145 -14.66 -1.68 5.90
CA ALA A 145 -14.52 -2.10 4.51
C ALA A 145 -14.60 -0.93 3.52
N HIS A 146 -13.53 -0.70 2.76
CA HIS A 146 -13.46 0.31 1.70
C HIS A 146 -12.36 -0.04 0.68
N THR A 147 -12.13 0.80 -0.32
CA THR A 147 -10.99 0.67 -1.24
C THR A 147 -10.41 2.05 -1.46
N TYR A 148 -9.25 2.32 -0.85
CA TYR A 148 -8.50 3.58 -0.89
C TYR A 148 -9.17 4.76 -0.16
N ASN A 149 -10.49 4.87 -0.25
CA ASN A 149 -11.30 5.80 0.54
C ASN A 149 -12.74 5.27 0.67
N GLY A 150 -13.49 5.80 1.63
CA GLY A 150 -14.86 5.38 1.91
C GLY A 150 -15.91 5.70 0.82
N HIS A 151 -15.50 6.24 -0.32
CA HIS A 151 -16.41 6.73 -1.36
C HIS A 151 -16.26 6.04 -2.71
N THR A 152 -15.27 5.17 -2.87
CA THR A 152 -14.95 4.52 -4.14
C THR A 152 -14.97 2.99 -4.02
N ARG A 153 -15.27 2.37 -5.16
CA ARG A 153 -15.09 0.95 -5.43
C ARG A 153 -14.31 0.80 -6.72
N TRP A 154 -13.39 -0.13 -6.78
CA TRP A 154 -12.58 -0.36 -7.95
C TRP A 154 -12.68 -1.81 -8.41
N MET A 155 -13.08 -2.01 -9.67
CA MET A 155 -13.04 -3.32 -10.33
C MET A 155 -12.02 -3.27 -11.46
N MET A 156 -10.94 -4.04 -11.34
CA MET A 156 -9.87 -4.13 -12.32
C MET A 156 -9.96 -5.45 -13.08
N GLY A 157 -10.31 -5.39 -14.36
CA GLY A 157 -10.44 -6.59 -15.22
C GLY A 157 -11.37 -7.65 -14.65
N GLY A 158 -12.45 -7.24 -13.98
CA GLY A 158 -13.41 -8.12 -13.33
C GLY A 158 -13.09 -8.48 -11.89
N HIS A 159 -11.90 -8.14 -11.36
CA HIS A 159 -11.57 -8.31 -9.94
C HIS A 159 -12.07 -7.10 -9.15
N ASP A 160 -12.87 -7.34 -8.13
CA ASP A 160 -13.33 -6.33 -7.19
C ASP A 160 -12.24 -6.11 -6.13
N MET A 161 -11.47 -5.04 -6.30
CA MET A 161 -10.19 -4.80 -5.63
C MET A 161 -10.35 -4.46 -4.15
N ASN A 162 -9.60 -5.13 -3.29
CA ASN A 162 -9.20 -4.62 -1.98
C ASN A 162 -7.76 -4.10 -2.03
N GLU A 163 -7.29 -3.47 -0.98
CA GLU A 163 -5.94 -2.88 -0.96
C GLU A 163 -4.84 -3.93 -0.85
N SER A 164 -5.11 -5.12 -0.31
CA SER A 164 -4.15 -6.23 -0.37
C SER A 164 -3.92 -6.73 -1.79
N MET A 165 -4.97 -6.74 -2.64
CA MET A 165 -4.83 -7.02 -4.08
C MET A 165 -4.04 -5.92 -4.78
N LEU A 166 -4.24 -4.65 -4.40
CA LEU A 166 -3.49 -3.52 -4.94
C LEU A 166 -1.99 -3.66 -4.63
N VAL A 167 -1.66 -3.96 -3.37
CA VAL A 167 -0.29 -4.24 -2.92
C VAL A 167 0.31 -5.43 -3.69
N ALA A 168 -0.44 -6.53 -3.81
CA ALA A 168 0.00 -7.72 -4.53
C ALA A 168 0.28 -7.44 -6.02
N ALA A 169 -0.64 -6.73 -6.71
CA ALA A 169 -0.49 -6.38 -8.12
C ALA A 169 0.69 -5.43 -8.36
N SER A 170 0.90 -4.49 -7.43
CA SER A 170 2.04 -3.58 -7.47
C SER A 170 3.37 -4.34 -7.36
N ALA A 171 3.49 -5.26 -6.40
CA ALA A 171 4.69 -6.07 -6.19
C ALA A 171 4.93 -7.05 -7.36
N ALA A 172 3.87 -7.62 -7.91
CA ALA A 172 3.93 -8.54 -9.04
C ALA A 172 4.54 -7.93 -10.31
N ARG A 173 4.52 -6.60 -10.48
CA ARG A 173 5.22 -5.90 -11.57
C ARG A 173 6.71 -6.22 -11.63
N PHE A 174 7.28 -6.58 -10.48
CA PHE A 174 8.69 -6.89 -10.30
C PHE A 174 8.95 -8.35 -9.96
N GLY A 175 7.91 -9.20 -10.06
CA GLY A 175 8.02 -10.61 -9.71
C GLY A 175 8.07 -10.88 -8.20
N VAL A 176 7.67 -9.91 -7.37
CA VAL A 176 7.69 -10.00 -5.90
C VAL A 176 6.34 -10.51 -5.40
N PRO A 177 6.28 -11.60 -4.61
CA PRO A 177 5.03 -12.11 -4.06
C PRO A 177 4.59 -11.35 -2.80
N LEU A 178 3.27 -11.23 -2.60
CA LEU A 178 2.66 -10.90 -1.31
C LEU A 178 2.60 -12.19 -0.47
N ILE A 179 3.35 -12.24 0.63
CA ILE A 179 3.53 -13.50 1.38
C ILE A 179 2.72 -13.59 2.67
N LEU A 180 2.31 -12.46 3.25
CA LEU A 180 1.52 -12.40 4.47
C LEU A 180 0.57 -11.21 4.43
N VAL A 181 -0.67 -11.45 4.88
CA VAL A 181 -1.68 -10.42 5.15
C VAL A 181 -2.24 -10.63 6.56
N THR A 182 -2.54 -9.55 7.27
CA THR A 182 -3.30 -9.61 8.54
C THR A 182 -4.52 -8.70 8.47
N GLY A 183 -5.61 -9.09 9.11
CA GLY A 183 -6.86 -8.35 9.12
C GLY A 183 -8.00 -9.12 9.76
N ASP A 184 -9.23 -8.82 9.35
CA ASP A 184 -10.41 -9.50 9.87
C ASP A 184 -10.76 -10.80 9.09
N ASN A 185 -11.76 -11.54 9.60
CA ASN A 185 -12.24 -12.78 9.01
C ASN A 185 -12.96 -12.60 7.66
N VAL A 186 -13.30 -11.39 7.25
CA VAL A 186 -13.90 -11.12 5.93
C VAL A 186 -12.82 -10.98 4.89
N LEU A 187 -11.77 -10.21 5.19
CA LEU A 187 -10.61 -10.09 4.32
C LEU A 187 -9.88 -11.43 4.13
N GLU A 188 -9.87 -12.32 5.14
CA GLU A 188 -9.30 -13.66 5.02
C GLU A 188 -9.84 -14.40 3.78
N ARG A 189 -11.17 -14.42 3.62
CA ARG A 189 -11.82 -15.08 2.47
C ARG A 189 -11.49 -14.43 1.14
N GLU A 190 -11.29 -13.10 1.15
CA GLU A 190 -10.89 -12.38 -0.06
C GLU A 190 -9.44 -12.73 -0.45
N VAL A 191 -8.52 -12.77 0.53
CA VAL A 191 -7.11 -13.13 0.29
C VAL A 191 -7.00 -14.58 -0.18
N GLU A 192 -7.70 -15.51 0.46
CA GLU A 192 -7.73 -16.92 0.04
C GLU A 192 -8.21 -17.07 -1.42
N ALA A 193 -9.19 -16.25 -1.83
CA ALA A 193 -9.75 -16.32 -3.18
C ALA A 193 -8.76 -15.80 -4.25
N PHE A 194 -7.97 -14.76 -4.00
CA PHE A 194 -7.07 -14.19 -5.01
C PHE A 194 -5.62 -14.71 -4.91
N SER A 195 -5.17 -15.10 -3.73
CA SER A 195 -3.79 -15.56 -3.49
C SER A 195 -3.74 -16.65 -2.42
N PRO A 196 -4.21 -17.88 -2.73
CA PRO A 196 -4.36 -18.97 -1.75
C PRO A 196 -3.04 -19.45 -1.14
N GLY A 197 -1.89 -19.04 -1.67
CA GLY A 197 -0.58 -19.33 -1.09
C GLY A 197 -0.08 -18.29 -0.10
N THR A 198 -0.74 -17.13 0.01
CA THR A 198 -0.40 -16.08 0.96
C THR A 198 -0.82 -16.50 2.38
N GLU A 199 0.10 -16.44 3.35
CA GLU A 199 -0.25 -16.66 4.76
C GLU A 199 -1.23 -15.56 5.22
N TYR A 200 -2.21 -15.95 6.04
CA TYR A 200 -3.16 -15.00 6.61
C TYR A 200 -3.28 -15.16 8.13
N VAL A 201 -3.38 -14.04 8.84
CA VAL A 201 -3.66 -14.05 10.29
C VAL A 201 -4.91 -13.22 10.58
N VAL A 202 -5.96 -13.90 11.02
CA VAL A 202 -7.16 -13.25 11.54
C VAL A 202 -6.84 -12.65 12.90
N VAL A 203 -6.88 -11.33 13.02
CA VAL A 203 -6.60 -10.61 14.27
C VAL A 203 -7.88 -10.23 15.02
N LYS A 204 -8.98 -10.15 14.31
CA LYS A 204 -10.31 -9.81 14.84
C LYS A 204 -11.43 -10.43 13.99
N THR A 205 -12.63 -10.44 14.53
CA THR A 205 -13.84 -10.81 13.81
C THR A 205 -14.69 -9.57 13.58
N ALA A 206 -14.97 -9.25 12.32
CA ALA A 206 -15.93 -8.21 11.96
C ALA A 206 -17.36 -8.66 12.31
N GLU A 207 -18.07 -7.85 13.11
CA GLU A 207 -19.50 -8.01 13.39
C GLU A 207 -20.33 -7.17 12.40
N SER A 208 -19.77 -6.05 11.96
CA SER A 208 -20.32 -5.16 10.93
C SER A 208 -19.20 -4.25 10.40
N VAL A 209 -19.53 -3.38 9.45
CA VAL A 209 -18.58 -2.36 8.93
C VAL A 209 -18.10 -1.40 10.03
N GLU A 210 -18.87 -1.23 11.10
CA GLU A 210 -18.57 -0.29 12.18
C GLU A 210 -18.15 -0.95 13.49
N ARG A 211 -18.12 -2.29 13.55
CA ARG A 211 -17.82 -3.04 14.77
C ARG A 211 -17.02 -4.29 14.50
N ALA A 212 -16.03 -4.53 15.36
CA ALA A 212 -15.29 -5.78 15.40
C ALA A 212 -15.04 -6.23 16.84
N VAL A 213 -14.68 -7.49 17.00
CA VAL A 213 -14.26 -8.11 18.25
C VAL A 213 -12.83 -8.63 18.07
N SER A 214 -11.92 -8.09 18.86
CA SER A 214 -10.50 -8.49 18.84
C SER A 214 -10.27 -9.88 19.42
N ARG A 215 -9.28 -10.55 18.91
CA ARG A 215 -8.65 -11.71 19.56
C ARG A 215 -7.70 -11.23 20.69
N PRO A 216 -7.35 -12.11 21.63
CA PRO A 216 -6.33 -11.78 22.65
C PRO A 216 -5.01 -11.36 22.00
N ARG A 217 -4.50 -10.18 22.35
CA ARG A 217 -3.31 -9.57 21.72
C ARG A 217 -2.07 -10.47 21.73
N ALA A 218 -1.81 -11.16 22.86
CA ALA A 218 -0.63 -12.04 22.97
C ALA A 218 -0.70 -13.23 21.99
N GLU A 219 -1.89 -13.77 21.73
CA GLU A 219 -2.10 -14.84 20.77
C GLU A 219 -1.89 -14.32 19.34
N VAL A 220 -2.47 -13.15 19.03
CA VAL A 220 -2.32 -12.52 17.70
C VAL A 220 -0.86 -12.22 17.42
N SER A 221 -0.14 -11.62 18.37
CA SER A 221 1.29 -11.30 18.20
C SER A 221 2.12 -12.57 17.92
N ALA A 222 1.83 -13.67 18.63
CA ALA A 222 2.52 -14.94 18.42
C ALA A 222 2.18 -15.54 17.03
N ASP A 223 0.91 -15.45 16.62
CA ASP A 223 0.46 -15.96 15.31
C ASP A 223 1.06 -15.15 14.15
N ILE A 224 1.13 -13.82 14.26
CA ILE A 224 1.75 -12.95 13.24
C ILE A 224 3.23 -13.28 13.10
N GLU A 225 3.96 -13.41 14.22
CA GLU A 225 5.37 -13.73 14.22
C GLU A 225 5.63 -15.09 13.56
N ALA A 226 4.86 -16.13 13.94
CA ALA A 226 4.98 -17.45 13.37
C ALA A 226 4.59 -17.50 11.89
N ALA A 227 3.54 -16.80 11.47
CA ALA A 227 3.12 -16.71 10.08
C ALA A 227 4.15 -15.99 9.21
N ALA A 228 4.73 -14.89 9.69
CA ALA A 228 5.77 -14.15 8.97
C ALA A 228 7.04 -15.01 8.77
N GLU A 229 7.42 -15.80 9.78
CA GLU A 229 8.53 -16.73 9.67
C GLU A 229 8.25 -17.83 8.64
N ARG A 230 7.08 -18.47 8.68
CA ARG A 230 6.69 -19.50 7.70
C ARG A 230 6.59 -18.93 6.29
N ALA A 231 5.93 -17.78 6.12
CA ALA A 231 5.73 -17.13 4.84
C ALA A 231 7.04 -16.84 4.12
N LEU A 232 8.01 -16.26 4.81
CA LEU A 232 9.30 -15.95 4.19
C LEU A 232 10.13 -17.23 3.91
N ARG A 233 10.10 -18.23 4.77
CA ARG A 233 10.75 -19.54 4.50
C ARG A 233 10.18 -20.23 3.28
N ASN A 234 8.91 -20.03 2.99
CA ASN A 234 8.17 -20.64 1.89
C ASN A 234 7.99 -19.70 0.68
N VAL A 235 8.67 -18.55 0.64
CA VAL A 235 8.48 -17.50 -0.38
C VAL A 235 8.52 -18.03 -1.81
N ALA A 236 9.39 -18.99 -2.11
CA ALA A 236 9.52 -19.57 -3.44
C ALA A 236 8.27 -20.35 -3.91
N SER A 237 7.39 -20.74 -3.01
CA SER A 237 6.13 -21.43 -3.34
C SER A 237 4.94 -20.48 -3.56
N ILE A 238 5.10 -19.20 -3.29
CA ILE A 238 4.04 -18.19 -3.39
C ILE A 238 4.24 -17.41 -4.69
N PRO A 239 3.38 -17.59 -5.69
CA PRO A 239 3.53 -16.85 -6.95
C PRO A 239 3.10 -15.40 -6.79
N PRO A 240 3.74 -14.44 -7.48
CA PRO A 240 3.24 -13.07 -7.57
C PRO A 240 1.84 -13.04 -8.21
N TRP A 241 0.93 -12.26 -7.62
CA TRP A 241 -0.44 -12.13 -8.14
C TRP A 241 -0.53 -11.10 -9.25
N THR A 242 -0.74 -11.54 -10.49
CA THR A 242 -0.83 -10.68 -11.68
C THR A 242 -2.27 -10.36 -12.10
N GLY A 243 -3.26 -10.97 -11.46
CA GLY A 243 -4.66 -10.89 -11.86
C GLY A 243 -4.98 -11.60 -13.17
N ASN A 244 -3.97 -12.15 -13.89
CA ASN A 244 -4.10 -12.77 -15.21
C ASN A 244 -4.89 -11.91 -16.21
N LEU A 245 -4.61 -10.60 -16.25
CA LEU A 245 -5.37 -9.64 -17.03
C LEU A 245 -4.80 -9.54 -18.46
N PRO A 246 -5.54 -9.97 -19.49
CA PRO A 246 -5.16 -9.73 -20.87
C PRO A 246 -5.38 -8.26 -21.21
N ALA A 247 -4.32 -7.54 -21.56
CA ALA A 247 -4.41 -6.13 -21.94
C ALA A 247 -4.98 -5.98 -23.37
N PRO A 248 -5.81 -4.95 -23.66
CA PRO A 248 -6.40 -4.03 -22.69
C PRO A 248 -7.52 -4.70 -21.88
N PHE A 249 -7.74 -4.21 -20.67
CA PHE A 249 -8.81 -4.66 -19.79
C PHE A 249 -9.63 -3.48 -19.25
N ASP A 250 -10.88 -3.76 -18.88
CA ASP A 250 -11.78 -2.77 -18.32
C ASP A 250 -11.48 -2.51 -16.87
N ASN A 251 -11.55 -1.23 -16.48
CA ASN A 251 -11.54 -0.79 -15.09
C ASN A 251 -12.79 0.00 -14.81
N ASP A 252 -13.58 -0.50 -13.87
CA ASP A 252 -14.81 0.15 -13.45
C ASP A 252 -14.59 0.82 -12.09
N TYR A 253 -14.91 2.08 -12.02
CA TYR A 253 -14.79 2.92 -10.82
C TYR A 253 -16.18 3.29 -10.35
N GLY A 254 -16.59 2.65 -9.24
CA GLY A 254 -17.89 2.90 -8.61
C GLY A 254 -17.79 4.00 -7.55
N TYR A 255 -18.87 4.75 -7.37
CA TYR A 255 -19.02 5.82 -6.40
C TYR A 255 -20.28 5.64 -5.57
N ILE A 256 -20.28 6.18 -4.35
CA ILE A 256 -21.47 6.10 -3.48
C ILE A 256 -22.57 7.07 -3.93
N LEU A 257 -22.21 8.19 -4.60
CA LEU A 257 -23.13 9.23 -5.05
C LEU A 257 -23.02 9.47 -6.57
N PRO A 258 -24.16 9.68 -7.28
CA PRO A 258 -24.16 10.01 -8.70
C PRO A 258 -23.39 11.31 -9.03
N GLU A 259 -23.36 12.28 -8.12
CA GLU A 259 -22.64 13.54 -8.27
C GLU A 259 -21.12 13.34 -8.38
N GLN A 260 -20.59 12.30 -7.73
CA GLN A 260 -19.16 11.92 -7.81
C GLN A 260 -18.87 11.34 -9.20
N ALA A 261 -19.69 10.42 -9.68
CA ALA A 261 -19.58 9.86 -11.03
C ALA A 261 -19.73 10.94 -12.11
N ALA A 262 -20.64 11.89 -11.94
CA ALA A 262 -20.85 12.99 -12.89
C ALA A 262 -19.63 13.89 -13.09
N ILE A 263 -18.78 14.05 -12.07
CA ILE A 263 -17.49 14.76 -12.22
C ILE A 263 -16.48 13.88 -12.97
N ALA A 264 -16.45 12.59 -12.65
CA ALA A 264 -15.52 11.63 -13.21
C ALA A 264 -15.70 11.37 -14.72
N VAL A 265 -16.88 11.61 -15.26
CA VAL A 265 -17.16 11.51 -16.73
C VAL A 265 -16.20 12.35 -17.58
N GLY A 266 -15.66 13.43 -17.04
CA GLY A 266 -14.67 14.27 -17.73
C GLY A 266 -13.27 13.65 -17.85
N PHE A 267 -13.01 12.48 -17.25
CA PHE A 267 -11.71 11.82 -17.34
C PHE A 267 -11.47 11.27 -18.76
N PRO A 268 -10.24 11.36 -19.31
CA PRO A 268 -9.94 10.86 -20.65
C PRO A 268 -10.32 9.38 -20.80
N SER A 269 -10.95 9.06 -21.92
CA SER A 269 -11.45 7.72 -22.27
C SER A 269 -12.50 7.14 -21.34
N ALA A 270 -13.06 7.95 -20.42
CA ALA A 270 -14.13 7.51 -19.54
C ALA A 270 -15.44 7.26 -20.31
N THR A 271 -16.09 6.17 -19.98
CA THR A 271 -17.44 5.84 -20.45
C THR A 271 -18.35 5.59 -19.25
N VAL A 272 -19.63 5.96 -19.38
CA VAL A 272 -20.62 5.75 -18.32
C VAL A 272 -21.12 4.32 -18.40
N VAL A 273 -20.99 3.55 -17.30
CA VAL A 273 -21.56 2.22 -17.13
C VAL A 273 -22.99 2.36 -16.57
N ASP A 274 -23.14 3.13 -15.50
CA ASP A 274 -24.39 3.50 -14.88
C ASP A 274 -24.27 4.87 -14.17
N ASN A 275 -25.29 5.30 -13.42
CA ASN A 275 -25.30 6.62 -12.78
C ASN A 275 -24.27 6.78 -11.63
N LYS A 276 -23.57 5.71 -11.25
CA LYS A 276 -22.54 5.70 -10.20
C LYS A 276 -21.23 5.06 -10.64
N THR A 277 -21.13 4.55 -11.86
CA THR A 277 -19.98 3.78 -12.32
C THR A 277 -19.44 4.32 -13.63
N ILE A 278 -18.15 4.59 -13.66
CA ILE A 278 -17.39 5.03 -14.83
C ILE A 278 -16.38 3.93 -15.20
N ARG A 279 -16.27 3.63 -16.47
CA ARG A 279 -15.29 2.70 -17.04
C ARG A 279 -14.17 3.46 -17.74
N VAL A 280 -12.93 3.05 -17.47
CA VAL A 280 -11.73 3.51 -18.18
C VAL A 280 -10.89 2.27 -18.54
N PRO A 281 -10.63 2.00 -19.83
CA PRO A 281 -9.77 0.89 -20.21
C PRO A 281 -8.32 1.17 -19.80
N ALA A 282 -7.56 0.11 -19.50
CA ALA A 282 -6.13 0.20 -19.20
C ALA A 282 -5.36 -0.98 -19.81
N SER A 283 -4.08 -0.77 -20.08
CA SER A 283 -3.18 -1.76 -20.67
C SER A 283 -2.18 -2.33 -19.66
N SER A 284 -2.16 -1.78 -18.44
CA SER A 284 -1.30 -2.26 -17.35
C SER A 284 -1.91 -1.91 -15.98
N PHE A 285 -1.46 -2.62 -14.94
CA PHE A 285 -1.83 -2.29 -13.56
C PHE A 285 -1.50 -0.82 -13.23
N LEU A 286 -0.30 -0.34 -13.61
CA LEU A 286 0.11 1.03 -13.29
C LEU A 286 -0.81 2.07 -13.94
N GLU A 287 -1.19 1.87 -15.19
CA GLU A 287 -2.14 2.75 -15.89
C GLU A 287 -3.51 2.75 -15.19
N ALA A 288 -4.02 1.55 -14.86
CA ALA A 288 -5.27 1.39 -14.10
C ALA A 288 -5.21 2.07 -12.74
N TYR A 289 -4.12 1.90 -12.01
CA TYR A 289 -3.94 2.49 -10.69
C TYR A 289 -3.86 4.02 -10.73
N LEU A 290 -3.10 4.60 -11.67
CA LEU A 290 -2.99 6.05 -11.81
C LEU A 290 -4.34 6.67 -12.21
N ALA A 291 -5.11 6.01 -13.09
CA ALA A 291 -6.47 6.41 -13.41
C ALA A 291 -7.37 6.34 -12.16
N PHE A 292 -7.29 5.26 -11.39
CA PHE A 292 -8.03 5.11 -10.13
C PHE A 292 -7.69 6.23 -9.14
N ARG A 293 -6.41 6.52 -8.92
CA ARG A 293 -5.97 7.62 -8.04
C ARG A 293 -6.58 8.96 -8.43
N ALA A 294 -6.55 9.29 -9.73
CA ALA A 294 -7.13 10.53 -10.24
C ALA A 294 -8.66 10.55 -10.06
N LEU A 295 -9.33 9.44 -10.37
CA LEU A 295 -10.78 9.32 -10.26
C LEU A 295 -11.26 9.30 -8.79
N ALA A 296 -10.52 8.66 -7.88
CA ALA A 296 -10.77 8.73 -6.44
C ALA A 296 -10.65 10.17 -5.91
N GLY A 297 -9.71 10.97 -6.44
CA GLY A 297 -9.58 12.39 -6.10
C GLY A 297 -10.79 13.23 -6.47
N PHE A 298 -11.57 12.84 -7.48
CA PHE A 298 -12.80 13.56 -7.88
C PHE A 298 -13.91 13.45 -6.83
N THR A 299 -13.89 12.44 -5.96
CA THR A 299 -14.83 12.33 -4.84
C THR A 299 -14.70 13.54 -3.90
N GLY A 300 -13.47 13.99 -3.63
CA GLY A 300 -13.21 15.18 -2.81
C GLY A 300 -13.83 16.45 -3.41
N LEU A 301 -13.74 16.63 -4.73
CA LEU A 301 -14.35 17.77 -5.42
C LEU A 301 -15.89 17.73 -5.34
N ALA A 302 -16.50 16.55 -5.51
CA ALA A 302 -17.94 16.38 -5.39
C ALA A 302 -18.40 16.65 -3.96
N ASN A 303 -17.75 16.04 -2.98
CA ASN A 303 -18.06 16.23 -1.55
C ASN A 303 -17.92 17.71 -1.14
N GLN A 304 -16.90 18.41 -1.63
CA GLN A 304 -16.75 19.84 -1.40
C GLN A 304 -17.94 20.64 -1.96
N ARG A 305 -18.43 20.32 -3.15
CA ARG A 305 -19.60 20.98 -3.75
C ARG A 305 -20.84 20.72 -2.91
N ILE A 306 -21.09 19.48 -2.50
CA ILE A 306 -22.22 19.08 -1.65
C ILE A 306 -22.15 19.82 -0.32
N LEU A 307 -20.99 19.84 0.33
CA LEU A 307 -20.78 20.54 1.60
C LEU A 307 -21.03 22.05 1.48
N VAL A 308 -20.47 22.69 0.45
CA VAL A 308 -20.68 24.12 0.19
C VAL A 308 -22.14 24.41 -0.04
N GLN A 309 -22.87 23.56 -0.75
CA GLN A 309 -24.31 23.73 -0.96
C GLN A 309 -25.08 23.57 0.34
N ALA A 310 -24.78 22.53 1.13
CA ALA A 310 -25.43 22.31 2.43
C ALA A 310 -25.19 23.47 3.41
N VAL A 311 -23.97 24.01 3.47
CA VAL A 311 -23.66 25.21 4.28
C VAL A 311 -24.43 26.41 3.77
N ARG A 312 -24.53 26.63 2.44
CA ARG A 312 -25.24 27.76 1.87
C ARG A 312 -26.72 27.79 2.23
N GLU A 313 -27.33 26.62 2.43
CA GLU A 313 -28.74 26.44 2.79
C GLU A 313 -29.03 26.68 4.27
N GLN A 314 -28.00 26.78 5.13
CA GLN A 314 -28.16 27.08 6.55
C GLN A 314 -28.31 28.59 6.79
N PRO A 315 -29.02 28.99 7.86
CA PRO A 315 -29.03 30.39 8.30
C PRO A 315 -27.59 30.88 8.56
N GLY A 316 -27.21 32.04 7.98
CA GLY A 316 -25.85 32.59 8.09
C GLY A 316 -24.79 31.87 7.23
N GLY A 317 -25.17 30.84 6.47
CA GLY A 317 -24.26 30.07 5.63
C GLY A 317 -23.56 30.87 4.53
N PRO A 318 -24.26 31.76 3.80
CA PRO A 318 -23.61 32.63 2.81
C PRO A 318 -22.49 33.49 3.38
N GLU A 319 -22.70 34.09 4.56
CA GLU A 319 -21.72 34.92 5.28
C GLU A 319 -20.52 34.10 5.76
N LEU A 320 -20.77 32.86 6.25
CA LEU A 320 -19.72 31.92 6.64
C LEU A 320 -18.85 31.56 5.43
N LEU A 321 -19.46 31.25 4.28
CA LEU A 321 -18.72 30.92 3.06
C LEU A 321 -17.92 32.12 2.53
N GLN A 322 -18.46 33.34 2.65
CA GLN A 322 -17.74 34.56 2.30
C GLN A 322 -16.50 34.74 3.21
N THR A 323 -16.65 34.58 4.50
CA THR A 323 -15.56 34.64 5.49
C THR A 323 -14.49 33.60 5.19
N ALA A 324 -14.89 32.36 4.91
CA ALA A 324 -13.95 31.29 4.55
C ALA A 324 -13.19 31.61 3.25
N ARG A 325 -13.85 32.17 2.24
CA ARG A 325 -13.18 32.61 1.00
C ARG A 325 -12.18 33.72 1.22
N GLY A 326 -12.43 34.62 2.18
CA GLY A 326 -11.51 35.70 2.56
C GLY A 326 -10.18 35.22 3.14
N ARG A 327 -10.05 33.92 3.49
CA ARG A 327 -8.79 33.28 3.91
C ARG A 327 -7.91 32.86 2.73
N LEU A 328 -8.46 32.82 1.52
CA LEU A 328 -7.67 32.55 0.31
C LEU A 328 -6.97 33.82 -0.15
N PRO A 329 -5.74 33.74 -0.70
CA PRO A 329 -5.05 34.91 -1.25
C PRO A 329 -5.93 35.66 -2.24
N SER A 330 -5.97 36.99 -2.13
CA SER A 330 -6.63 37.85 -3.11
C SER A 330 -5.96 37.71 -4.49
N ARG A 331 -6.61 38.18 -5.55
CA ARG A 331 -5.99 38.17 -6.89
C ARG A 331 -4.68 38.95 -6.95
N ALA A 332 -4.54 40.00 -6.17
CA ALA A 332 -3.33 40.83 -6.11
C ALA A 332 -2.17 40.12 -5.38
N GLU A 333 -2.48 39.20 -4.44
CA GLU A 333 -1.49 38.46 -3.67
C GLU A 333 -1.08 37.14 -4.34
N ARG A 334 -1.74 36.75 -5.44
CA ARG A 334 -1.39 35.52 -6.17
C ARG A 334 -0.14 35.74 -7.00
N SER A 335 0.86 34.92 -6.75
CA SER A 335 2.07 34.86 -7.57
C SER A 335 2.21 33.44 -8.12
N PHE A 336 2.64 33.32 -9.36
CA PHE A 336 3.06 32.05 -9.98
C PHE A 336 4.57 31.86 -9.90
N GLU A 337 5.28 32.82 -9.31
CA GLU A 337 6.73 32.67 -9.10
C GLU A 337 7.01 31.61 -8.03
N PRO A 338 7.92 30.67 -8.30
CA PRO A 338 8.29 29.66 -7.32
C PRO A 338 8.90 30.32 -6.08
N THR A 339 8.42 29.94 -4.89
CA THR A 339 8.99 30.37 -3.62
C THR A 339 10.07 29.41 -3.10
N GLY A 340 10.35 28.33 -3.83
CA GLY A 340 11.32 27.29 -3.53
C GLY A 340 11.15 26.07 -4.45
N THR A 341 12.00 25.09 -4.26
CA THR A 341 11.97 23.81 -5.02
C THR A 341 11.31 22.68 -4.25
N THR A 342 11.00 22.88 -2.97
CA THR A 342 10.36 21.86 -2.12
C THR A 342 8.85 22.06 -2.10
N LEU A 343 8.11 20.98 -2.27
CA LEU A 343 6.67 20.98 -2.05
C LEU A 343 6.36 21.09 -0.55
N PRO A 344 5.26 21.76 -0.15
CA PRO A 344 4.81 21.73 1.23
C PRO A 344 4.60 20.29 1.67
N ARG A 345 4.79 20.03 2.97
CA ARG A 345 4.41 18.73 3.56
C ARG A 345 2.94 18.46 3.28
N GLY A 346 2.64 17.26 2.79
CA GLY A 346 1.28 16.85 2.48
C GLY A 346 0.43 16.74 3.74
N TYR A 347 -0.88 16.97 3.58
CA TYR A 347 -1.85 16.57 4.58
C TYR A 347 -2.21 15.13 4.28
N GLY A 348 -1.76 14.20 5.10
CA GLY A 348 -2.05 12.78 4.95
C GLY A 348 -0.80 11.91 5.10
N ASN A 349 -1.04 10.68 5.47
CA ASN A 349 -0.03 9.77 5.97
C ASN A 349 0.74 9.01 4.92
N HIS A 350 0.59 9.29 3.67
CA HIS A 350 1.29 8.55 2.62
C HIS A 350 2.82 8.78 2.68
N GLY A 351 3.39 8.63 3.90
CA GLY A 351 4.82 8.72 4.14
C GLY A 351 5.43 10.10 3.91
N TYR A 352 4.64 11.17 3.97
CA TYR A 352 5.13 12.53 3.84
C TYR A 352 5.62 13.06 5.18
N ARG A 353 6.80 13.58 5.20
CA ARG A 353 7.26 14.56 6.18
C ARG A 353 7.69 15.84 5.50
#